data_b40e1c9fe53ffa6af7a9bd7018bbefa8
#
_entry.id   b40e1c9fe53ffa6af7a9bd7018bbefa8
#
_cell.length_a   1.000
_cell.length_b   1.000
_cell.length_c   1.000
_cell.angle_alpha   90.00
_cell.angle_beta   90.00
_cell.angle_gamma   90.00
#
_symmetry.space_group_name_H-M   'P 1'
#
loop_
_entity.id
_entity.type
_entity.pdbx_description
1 polymer ?
#
loop_
_entity_poly.entity_id
_entity_poly.type
_entity_poly.pdbx_seq_one_letter_code
_entity_poly.pdbx_strand_id
1 'polypeptide(L)'
;VEARHLSFAYDGGEPVFEDLSFSAEPGDIIGVTGPVACGKSTLGCVFLCERPYEGSVRIGGRELSDFAPREIAAAVGYLGHDPELWNDTVEANVLCGDAGDAMQALAMTALDGEVKAMEQGAQTVVGSGGVRLSGGQAQRLALARTLAHPRPVLVLDDPFSALDRQTEDKVFANLKAYARDKVVILISHRLYHFPEMKQ
;
A
#
# COMPACT_ATOMS: atom_id res chain seq x y z
N VAL A 1 -2.74 11.29 11.01
CA VAL A 1 -1.38 10.78 11.18
C VAL A 1 -0.45 11.96 11.45
N GLU A 2 0.46 11.80 12.37
CA GLU A 2 1.49 12.79 12.66
C GLU A 2 2.82 12.08 12.87
N ALA A 3 3.86 12.49 12.15
CA ALA A 3 5.24 12.07 12.36
C ALA A 3 6.06 13.30 12.79
N ARG A 4 6.87 13.17 13.84
CA ARG A 4 7.72 14.23 14.38
C ARG A 4 9.12 13.72 14.63
N HIS A 5 10.11 14.40 14.05
CA HIS A 5 11.54 14.11 14.22
C HIS A 5 11.86 12.62 14.02
N LEU A 6 11.17 12.00 13.06
CA LEU A 6 11.29 10.58 12.79
C LEU A 6 12.64 10.29 12.16
N SER A 7 13.42 9.41 12.78
CA SER A 7 14.71 8.95 12.31
C SER A 7 14.79 7.44 12.40
N PHE A 8 15.51 6.83 11.47
CA PHE A 8 15.67 5.39 11.44
C PHE A 8 17.08 4.99 10.97
N ALA A 9 17.66 4.04 11.69
CA ALA A 9 18.90 3.35 11.32
C ALA A 9 18.74 1.86 11.52
N TYR A 10 19.40 1.04 10.68
CA TYR A 10 19.57 -0.38 10.97
C TYR A 10 20.63 -0.57 12.05
N ASP A 11 20.59 -1.69 12.77
CA ASP A 11 21.44 -1.98 13.91
C ASP A 11 22.92 -1.64 13.64
N GLY A 12 23.44 -0.61 14.32
CA GLY A 12 24.82 -0.15 14.22
C GLY A 12 25.22 0.51 12.90
N GLY A 13 24.26 0.81 12.04
CA GLY A 13 24.48 1.46 10.74
C GLY A 13 24.31 2.97 10.76
N GLU A 14 24.65 3.61 9.64
CA GLU A 14 24.33 5.01 9.37
C GLU A 14 22.81 5.21 9.27
N PRO A 15 22.29 6.39 9.63
CA PRO A 15 20.88 6.69 9.47
C PRO A 15 20.42 6.54 8.02
N VAL A 16 19.28 5.84 7.86
CA VAL A 16 18.63 5.69 6.56
C VAL A 16 17.86 6.97 6.19
N PHE A 17 17.24 7.58 7.18
CA PHE A 17 16.67 8.92 7.12
C PHE A 17 16.68 9.55 8.52
N GLU A 18 16.71 10.88 8.56
CA GLU A 18 16.80 11.66 9.79
C GLU A 18 15.80 12.82 9.77
N ASP A 19 15.25 13.12 10.95
CA ASP A 19 14.42 14.31 11.22
C ASP A 19 13.22 14.51 10.28
N LEU A 20 12.62 13.42 9.83
CA LEU A 20 11.43 13.46 8.99
C LEU A 20 10.21 13.87 9.81
N SER A 21 9.54 14.94 9.41
CA SER A 21 8.33 15.42 10.10
C SER A 21 7.24 15.75 9.08
N PHE A 22 6.03 15.24 9.30
CA PHE A 22 4.85 15.55 8.50
C PHE A 22 3.56 15.32 9.27
N SER A 23 2.48 15.87 8.78
CA SER A 23 1.14 15.62 9.29
C SER A 23 0.15 15.38 8.14
N ALA A 24 -0.78 14.46 8.36
CA ALA A 24 -1.83 14.13 7.40
C ALA A 24 -3.17 13.91 8.10
N GLU A 25 -4.22 14.42 7.51
CA GLU A 25 -5.61 14.23 7.94
C GLU A 25 -6.33 13.25 6.99
N PRO A 26 -7.45 12.64 7.42
CA PRO A 26 -8.27 11.84 6.52
C PRO A 26 -8.61 12.60 5.23
N GLY A 27 -8.38 11.98 4.09
CA GLY A 27 -8.48 12.59 2.77
C GLY A 27 -7.12 12.96 2.15
N ASP A 28 -6.06 13.03 2.95
CA ASP A 28 -4.73 13.36 2.45
C ASP A 28 -4.03 12.15 1.81
N ILE A 29 -3.36 12.39 0.70
CA ILE A 29 -2.38 11.49 0.10
C ILE A 29 -1.02 12.17 0.22
N ILE A 30 -0.13 11.60 1.03
CA ILE A 30 1.24 12.07 1.19
C ILE A 30 2.12 11.37 0.16
N GLY A 31 2.72 12.13 -0.74
CA GLY A 31 3.68 11.60 -1.71
C GLY A 31 5.10 11.52 -1.11
N VAL A 32 5.71 10.35 -1.16
CA VAL A 32 7.09 10.11 -0.74
C VAL A 32 7.93 9.74 -1.96
N THR A 33 8.94 10.54 -2.25
CA THR A 33 9.86 10.29 -3.37
C THR A 33 11.31 10.51 -2.95
N GLY A 34 12.22 10.13 -3.80
CA GLY A 34 13.65 10.28 -3.57
C GLY A 34 14.48 9.28 -4.38
N PRO A 35 15.81 9.38 -4.34
CA PRO A 35 16.70 8.47 -5.04
C PRO A 35 16.47 6.99 -4.69
N VAL A 36 16.95 6.09 -5.55
CA VAL A 36 16.96 4.65 -5.24
C VAL A 36 17.79 4.42 -3.98
N ALA A 37 17.35 3.50 -3.13
CA ALA A 37 18.01 3.12 -1.88
C ALA A 37 18.11 4.23 -0.80
N CYS A 38 17.33 5.32 -0.89
CA CYS A 38 17.31 6.37 0.15
C CYS A 38 16.36 6.08 1.33
N GLY A 39 15.88 4.84 1.50
CA GLY A 39 15.09 4.45 2.67
C GLY A 39 13.58 4.62 2.55
N LYS A 40 13.01 4.88 1.37
CA LYS A 40 11.55 5.04 1.20
C LYS A 40 10.75 3.83 1.69
N SER A 41 11.13 2.63 1.27
CA SER A 41 10.48 1.38 1.71
C SER A 41 10.66 1.14 3.21
N THR A 42 11.78 1.61 3.78
CA THR A 42 12.05 1.56 5.23
C THR A 42 11.03 2.40 6.02
N LEU A 43 10.52 3.49 5.46
CA LEU A 43 9.44 4.25 6.06
C LEU A 43 8.18 3.38 6.25
N GLY A 44 7.89 2.49 5.30
CA GLY A 44 6.81 1.51 5.43
C GLY A 44 7.00 0.58 6.64
N CYS A 45 8.22 0.09 6.85
CA CYS A 45 8.55 -0.76 8.01
C CYS A 45 8.34 -0.04 9.36
N VAL A 46 8.56 1.28 9.40
CA VAL A 46 8.26 2.08 10.61
C VAL A 46 6.77 2.05 10.93
N PHE A 47 5.89 2.20 9.94
CA PHE A 47 4.44 2.13 10.14
C PHE A 47 3.93 0.75 10.54
N LEU A 48 4.70 -0.30 10.27
CA LEU A 48 4.41 -1.66 10.73
C LEU A 48 5.02 -1.98 12.11
N CYS A 49 5.82 -1.06 12.69
CA CYS A 49 6.58 -1.28 13.92
C CYS A 49 7.46 -2.54 13.87
N GLU A 50 7.97 -2.91 12.70
CA GLU A 50 8.83 -4.08 12.54
C GLU A 50 10.19 -3.90 13.23
N ARG A 51 10.60 -2.65 13.43
CA ARG A 51 11.86 -2.27 14.09
C ARG A 51 11.67 -0.99 14.90
N PRO A 52 12.46 -0.79 15.96
CA PRO A 52 12.45 0.45 16.71
C PRO A 52 12.90 1.63 15.82
N TYR A 53 12.35 2.79 16.08
CA TYR A 53 12.67 4.06 15.43
C TYR A 53 12.81 5.16 16.48
N GLU A 54 13.44 6.29 16.12
CA GLU A 54 13.50 7.49 16.96
C GLU A 54 12.46 8.50 16.50
N GLY A 55 12.04 9.39 17.42
CA GLY A 55 10.98 10.36 17.19
C GLY A 55 9.60 9.83 17.58
N SER A 56 8.56 10.34 16.95
CA SER A 56 7.17 10.01 17.28
C SER A 56 6.34 9.81 16.01
N VAL A 57 5.54 8.76 15.98
CA VAL A 57 4.48 8.54 14.97
C VAL A 57 3.17 8.33 15.69
N ARG A 58 2.16 9.16 15.40
CA ARG A 58 0.83 9.07 16.01
C ARG A 58 -0.26 8.82 15.00
N ILE A 59 -1.16 7.91 15.34
CA ILE A 59 -2.40 7.64 14.60
C ILE A 59 -3.58 7.92 15.55
N GLY A 60 -4.46 8.85 15.18
CA GLY A 60 -5.57 9.25 16.04
C GLY A 60 -5.14 9.83 17.39
N GLY A 61 -3.98 10.48 17.46
CA GLY A 61 -3.41 11.08 18.66
C GLY A 61 -2.67 10.11 19.60
N ARG A 62 -2.73 8.79 19.36
CA ARG A 62 -2.02 7.76 20.15
C ARG A 62 -0.69 7.41 19.47
N GLU A 63 0.35 7.24 20.25
CA GLU A 63 1.68 6.84 19.78
C GLU A 63 1.62 5.43 19.17
N LEU A 64 2.19 5.27 17.96
CA LEU A 64 2.12 4.00 17.20
C LEU A 64 2.90 2.88 17.90
N SER A 65 4.01 3.21 18.55
CA SER A 65 4.81 2.24 19.33
C SER A 65 4.06 1.63 20.54
N ASP A 66 2.95 2.28 20.97
CA ASP A 66 2.09 1.79 22.05
C ASP A 66 0.98 0.85 21.55
N PHE A 67 0.90 0.62 20.24
CA PHE A 67 -0.11 -0.28 19.68
C PHE A 67 0.32 -1.74 19.82
N ALA A 68 -0.61 -2.60 20.24
CA ALA A 68 -0.41 -4.03 20.12
C ALA A 68 -0.37 -4.46 18.64
N PRO A 69 0.28 -5.58 18.28
CA PRO A 69 0.37 -6.03 16.89
C PRO A 69 -0.98 -6.12 16.16
N ARG A 70 -2.05 -6.52 16.86
CA ARG A 70 -3.41 -6.55 16.30
C ARG A 70 -3.96 -5.15 16.02
N GLU A 71 -3.61 -4.17 16.84
CA GLU A 71 -4.03 -2.78 16.65
C GLU A 71 -3.30 -2.15 15.47
N ILE A 72 -2.00 -2.46 15.28
CA ILE A 72 -1.24 -2.05 14.10
C ILE A 72 -1.89 -2.61 12.83
N ALA A 73 -2.16 -3.93 12.80
CA ALA A 73 -2.81 -4.58 11.67
C ALA A 73 -4.23 -4.05 11.37
N ALA A 74 -4.92 -3.52 12.38
CA ALA A 74 -6.22 -2.86 12.22
C ALA A 74 -6.10 -1.40 11.78
N ALA A 75 -4.99 -0.73 12.08
CA ALA A 75 -4.77 0.69 11.79
C ALA A 75 -4.05 0.94 10.46
N VAL A 76 -3.14 0.04 10.06
CA VAL A 76 -2.26 0.22 8.91
C VAL A 76 -2.46 -0.90 7.90
N GLY A 77 -2.81 -0.53 6.67
CA GLY A 77 -2.75 -1.39 5.49
C GLY A 77 -1.44 -1.13 4.74
N TYR A 78 -0.74 -2.18 4.37
CA TYR A 78 0.55 -2.07 3.72
C TYR A 78 0.59 -2.86 2.41
N LEU A 79 1.07 -2.22 1.36
CA LEU A 79 1.47 -2.85 0.10
C LEU A 79 2.96 -2.66 -0.08
N GLY A 80 3.72 -3.77 -0.07
CA GLY A 80 5.16 -3.76 -0.32
C GLY A 80 5.49 -3.64 -1.80
N HIS A 81 6.76 -3.33 -2.09
CA HIS A 81 7.27 -3.15 -3.45
C HIS A 81 7.14 -4.41 -4.31
N ASP A 82 7.45 -5.57 -3.75
CA ASP A 82 7.36 -6.88 -4.42
C ASP A 82 6.29 -7.76 -3.74
N PRO A 83 5.01 -7.58 -4.09
CA PRO A 83 3.95 -8.29 -3.42
C PRO A 83 3.90 -9.77 -3.81
N GLU A 84 3.85 -10.63 -2.82
CA GLU A 84 3.66 -12.06 -3.01
C GLU A 84 2.17 -12.42 -3.19
N LEU A 85 1.90 -13.29 -4.15
CA LEU A 85 0.58 -13.88 -4.36
C LEU A 85 0.58 -15.33 -3.89
N TRP A 86 -0.50 -15.71 -3.24
CA TRP A 86 -0.71 -17.11 -2.86
C TRP A 86 -1.07 -17.95 -4.08
N ASN A 87 -0.67 -19.21 -4.06
CA ASN A 87 -1.09 -20.21 -5.06
C ASN A 87 -2.54 -20.62 -4.76
N ASP A 88 -3.47 -19.74 -5.06
CA ASP A 88 -4.89 -19.87 -4.80
C ASP A 88 -5.69 -19.03 -5.81
N THR A 89 -7.00 -19.01 -5.71
CA THR A 89 -7.87 -18.24 -6.61
C THR A 89 -7.60 -16.74 -6.52
N VAL A 90 -7.97 -16.00 -7.55
CA VAL A 90 -7.97 -14.53 -7.54
C VAL A 90 -8.79 -14.02 -6.37
N GLU A 91 -10.00 -14.57 -6.14
CA GLU A 91 -10.87 -14.20 -5.02
C GLU A 91 -10.21 -14.44 -3.67
N ALA A 92 -9.61 -15.62 -3.45
CA ALA A 92 -8.90 -15.95 -2.22
C ALA A 92 -7.72 -15.00 -1.98
N ASN A 93 -6.98 -14.64 -3.04
CA ASN A 93 -5.92 -13.66 -2.98
C ASN A 93 -6.40 -12.25 -2.59
N VAL A 94 -7.60 -11.85 -2.97
CA VAL A 94 -8.18 -10.55 -2.61
C VAL A 94 -8.76 -10.56 -1.20
N LEU A 95 -9.58 -11.54 -0.87
CA LEU A 95 -10.40 -11.54 0.35
C LEU A 95 -9.68 -12.14 1.56
N CYS A 96 -8.61 -12.90 1.39
CA CYS A 96 -7.84 -13.52 2.48
C CYS A 96 -8.69 -14.34 3.47
N GLY A 97 -9.82 -14.89 3.01
CA GLY A 97 -10.78 -15.62 3.82
C GLY A 97 -11.87 -14.77 4.48
N ASP A 98 -11.81 -13.43 4.33
CA ASP A 98 -12.88 -12.55 4.80
C ASP A 98 -14.07 -12.58 3.83
N ALA A 99 -15.25 -12.24 4.34
CA ALA A 99 -16.43 -12.04 3.51
C ALA A 99 -16.35 -10.71 2.76
N GLY A 100 -16.74 -10.68 1.49
CA GLY A 100 -16.72 -9.46 0.70
C GLY A 100 -16.97 -9.71 -0.78
N ASP A 101 -16.86 -8.66 -1.57
CA ASP A 101 -16.92 -8.71 -3.03
C ASP A 101 -15.52 -8.42 -3.61
N ALA A 102 -14.82 -9.49 -4.00
CA ALA A 102 -13.52 -9.37 -4.63
C ALA A 102 -13.58 -8.55 -5.93
N MET A 103 -14.69 -8.62 -6.68
CA MET A 103 -14.83 -7.90 -7.94
C MET A 103 -14.90 -6.38 -7.73
N GLN A 104 -15.44 -5.91 -6.61
CA GLN A 104 -15.41 -4.50 -6.25
C GLN A 104 -13.97 -4.01 -6.02
N ALA A 105 -13.18 -4.76 -5.27
CA ALA A 105 -11.77 -4.42 -5.04
C ALA A 105 -10.95 -4.48 -6.35
N LEU A 106 -11.18 -5.48 -7.19
CA LEU A 106 -10.55 -5.60 -8.51
C LEU A 106 -10.92 -4.43 -9.44
N ALA A 107 -12.15 -3.93 -9.38
CA ALA A 107 -12.57 -2.76 -10.16
C ALA A 107 -11.83 -1.49 -9.72
N MET A 108 -11.56 -1.32 -8.41
CA MET A 108 -10.75 -0.20 -7.91
C MET A 108 -9.34 -0.18 -8.50
N THR A 109 -8.77 -1.36 -8.78
CA THR A 109 -7.44 -1.50 -9.37
C THR A 109 -7.46 -1.70 -10.89
N ALA A 110 -8.63 -1.52 -11.55
CA ALA A 110 -8.82 -1.71 -12.98
C ALA A 110 -8.41 -3.12 -13.48
N LEU A 111 -8.57 -4.15 -12.64
CA LEU A 111 -8.24 -5.54 -12.97
C LEU A 111 -9.50 -6.39 -13.25
N ASP A 112 -10.68 -5.90 -12.89
CA ASP A 112 -11.94 -6.65 -12.98
C ASP A 112 -12.28 -7.12 -14.39
N GLY A 113 -12.00 -6.31 -15.42
CA GLY A 113 -12.24 -6.66 -16.81
C GLY A 113 -11.37 -7.84 -17.27
N GLU A 114 -10.10 -7.84 -16.89
CA GLU A 114 -9.17 -8.92 -17.23
C GLU A 114 -9.52 -10.21 -16.49
N VAL A 115 -9.90 -10.10 -15.21
CA VAL A 115 -10.34 -11.27 -14.42
C VAL A 115 -11.64 -11.85 -14.97
N LYS A 116 -12.62 -11.03 -15.38
CA LYS A 116 -13.84 -11.50 -16.04
C LYS A 116 -13.57 -12.24 -17.36
N ALA A 117 -12.48 -11.91 -18.05
CA ALA A 117 -12.08 -12.56 -19.29
C ALA A 117 -11.32 -13.88 -19.06
N MET A 118 -10.92 -14.22 -17.84
CA MET A 118 -10.33 -15.51 -17.51
C MET A 118 -11.40 -16.61 -17.55
N GLU A 119 -11.02 -17.83 -17.91
CA GLU A 119 -11.94 -18.97 -18.07
C GLU A 119 -12.81 -19.23 -16.84
N GLN A 120 -12.25 -19.07 -15.64
CA GLN A 120 -12.95 -19.28 -14.37
C GLN A 120 -13.18 -17.96 -13.61
N GLY A 121 -12.98 -16.81 -14.26
CA GLY A 121 -13.16 -15.50 -13.63
C GLY A 121 -12.37 -15.37 -12.32
N ALA A 122 -13.01 -14.91 -11.25
CA ALA A 122 -12.38 -14.76 -9.93
C ALA A 122 -12.00 -16.10 -9.26
N GLN A 123 -12.52 -17.23 -9.75
CA GLN A 123 -12.14 -18.57 -9.28
C GLN A 123 -10.90 -19.12 -10.01
N THR A 124 -10.30 -18.36 -10.91
CA THR A 124 -9.06 -18.74 -11.58
C THR A 124 -7.93 -18.83 -10.54
N VAL A 125 -7.29 -20.00 -10.45
CA VAL A 125 -6.11 -20.20 -9.60
C VAL A 125 -4.91 -19.47 -10.23
N VAL A 126 -4.22 -18.66 -9.45
CA VAL A 126 -3.03 -17.89 -9.85
C VAL A 126 -1.83 -18.29 -9.00
N GLY A 127 -0.64 -17.87 -9.39
CA GLY A 127 0.60 -18.20 -8.67
C GLY A 127 1.39 -19.32 -9.35
N SER A 128 2.25 -19.99 -8.60
CA SER A 128 3.21 -20.98 -9.16
C SER A 128 2.57 -22.24 -9.72
N GLY A 129 1.38 -22.60 -9.26
CA GLY A 129 0.63 -23.79 -9.71
C GLY A 129 -0.57 -23.48 -10.61
N GLY A 130 -0.81 -22.21 -10.93
CA GLY A 130 -1.95 -21.75 -11.71
C GLY A 130 -1.56 -20.86 -12.89
N VAL A 131 -2.49 -19.98 -13.27
CA VAL A 131 -2.25 -18.98 -14.31
C VAL A 131 -1.18 -17.99 -13.86
N ARG A 132 -0.17 -17.80 -14.68
CA ARG A 132 0.89 -16.82 -14.41
C ARG A 132 0.43 -15.42 -14.81
N LEU A 133 0.28 -14.56 -13.82
CA LEU A 133 -0.05 -13.15 -14.04
C LEU A 133 1.17 -12.37 -14.55
N SER A 134 0.92 -11.33 -15.34
CA SER A 134 1.95 -10.32 -15.63
C SER A 134 2.30 -9.52 -14.37
N GLY A 135 3.47 -8.86 -14.38
CA GLY A 135 3.86 -8.02 -13.24
C GLY A 135 2.81 -6.96 -12.87
N GLY A 136 2.22 -6.30 -13.87
CA GLY A 136 1.16 -5.32 -13.66
C GLY A 136 -0.15 -5.92 -13.14
N GLN A 137 -0.50 -7.14 -13.56
CA GLN A 137 -1.66 -7.86 -13.02
C GLN A 137 -1.41 -8.27 -11.56
N ALA A 138 -0.23 -8.81 -11.25
CA ALA A 138 0.14 -9.20 -9.89
C ALA A 138 0.14 -8.00 -8.94
N GLN A 139 0.69 -6.87 -9.37
CA GLN A 139 0.70 -5.63 -8.60
C GLN A 139 -0.72 -5.13 -8.32
N ARG A 140 -1.59 -5.09 -9.34
CA ARG A 140 -2.99 -4.67 -9.18
C ARG A 140 -3.80 -5.63 -8.30
N LEU A 141 -3.53 -6.93 -8.37
CA LEU A 141 -4.18 -7.93 -7.51
C LEU A 141 -3.78 -7.74 -6.05
N ALA A 142 -2.51 -7.49 -5.77
CA ALA A 142 -2.03 -7.21 -4.41
C ALA A 142 -2.56 -5.87 -3.88
N LEU A 143 -2.64 -4.84 -4.73
CA LEU A 143 -3.31 -3.59 -4.36
C LEU A 143 -4.80 -3.81 -4.07
N ALA A 144 -5.50 -4.61 -4.88
CA ALA A 144 -6.90 -4.97 -4.64
C ALA A 144 -7.08 -5.67 -3.28
N ARG A 145 -6.17 -6.58 -2.92
CA ARG A 145 -6.11 -7.19 -1.58
C ARG A 145 -6.02 -6.12 -0.49
N THR A 146 -5.10 -5.18 -0.62
CA THR A 146 -4.92 -4.10 0.37
C THR A 146 -6.17 -3.23 0.49
N LEU A 147 -6.83 -2.89 -0.62
CA LEU A 147 -8.04 -2.07 -0.64
C LEU A 147 -9.30 -2.82 -0.18
N ALA A 148 -9.34 -4.14 -0.32
CA ALA A 148 -10.44 -4.98 0.16
C ALA A 148 -10.54 -4.99 1.69
N HIS A 149 -9.45 -4.69 2.39
CA HIS A 149 -9.36 -4.64 3.85
C HIS A 149 -9.15 -3.20 4.33
N PRO A 150 -10.21 -2.38 4.45
CA PRO A 150 -10.09 -0.95 4.75
C PRO A 150 -9.35 -0.71 6.07
N ARG A 151 -8.38 0.20 6.04
CA ARG A 151 -7.62 0.67 7.21
C ARG A 151 -7.57 2.18 7.22
N PRO A 152 -7.51 2.83 8.41
CA PRO A 152 -7.38 4.30 8.52
C PRO A 152 -6.14 4.87 7.83
N VAL A 153 -5.05 4.11 7.82
CA VAL A 153 -3.79 4.49 7.19
C VAL A 153 -3.40 3.43 6.17
N LEU A 154 -3.04 3.86 4.97
CA LEU A 154 -2.47 3.00 3.92
C LEU A 154 -1.06 3.44 3.61
N VAL A 155 -0.13 2.51 3.57
CA VAL A 155 1.24 2.71 3.09
C VAL A 155 1.41 1.86 1.85
N LEU A 156 1.62 2.51 0.70
CA LEU A 156 1.70 1.88 -0.60
C LEU A 156 3.08 2.11 -1.20
N ASP A 157 3.89 1.07 -1.28
CA ASP A 157 5.26 1.14 -1.80
C ASP A 157 5.29 0.80 -3.29
N ASP A 158 5.43 1.85 -4.10
CA ASP A 158 5.48 1.87 -5.56
C ASP A 158 4.36 1.08 -6.26
N PRO A 159 3.08 1.34 -5.89
CA PRO A 159 1.93 0.53 -6.33
C PRO A 159 1.70 0.58 -7.84
N PHE A 160 2.36 1.50 -8.55
CA PHE A 160 2.18 1.73 -9.98
C PHE A 160 3.38 1.31 -10.84
N SER A 161 4.43 0.71 -10.24
CA SER A 161 5.71 0.40 -10.91
C SER A 161 5.57 -0.35 -12.23
N ALA A 162 4.64 -1.30 -12.29
CA ALA A 162 4.42 -2.16 -13.46
C ALA A 162 3.20 -1.76 -14.31
N LEU A 163 2.63 -0.56 -14.11
CA LEU A 163 1.45 -0.10 -14.84
C LEU A 163 1.82 0.80 -16.01
N ASP A 164 1.03 0.72 -17.10
CA ASP A 164 1.02 1.75 -18.12
C ASP A 164 0.31 3.02 -17.61
N ARG A 165 0.55 4.13 -18.28
CA ARG A 165 0.07 5.45 -17.85
C ARG A 165 -1.46 5.52 -17.72
N GLN A 166 -2.18 4.95 -18.67
CA GLN A 166 -3.64 5.01 -18.68
C GLN A 166 -4.24 4.22 -17.50
N THR A 167 -3.69 3.05 -17.23
CA THR A 167 -4.08 2.23 -16.08
C THR A 167 -3.72 2.92 -14.77
N GLU A 168 -2.52 3.51 -14.67
CA GLU A 168 -2.08 4.29 -13.51
C GLU A 168 -3.04 5.44 -13.20
N ASP A 169 -3.39 6.27 -14.20
CA ASP A 169 -4.32 7.40 -14.04
C ASP A 169 -5.68 6.93 -13.50
N LYS A 170 -6.19 5.81 -14.01
CA LYS A 170 -7.46 5.23 -13.56
C LYS A 170 -7.40 4.73 -12.13
N VAL A 171 -6.36 3.97 -11.79
CA VAL A 171 -6.18 3.43 -10.43
C VAL A 171 -5.95 4.56 -9.42
N PHE A 172 -5.18 5.58 -9.77
CA PHE A 172 -4.96 6.73 -8.92
C PHE A 172 -6.26 7.53 -8.66
N ALA A 173 -7.08 7.74 -9.68
CA ALA A 173 -8.39 8.38 -9.50
C ALA A 173 -9.31 7.59 -8.55
N ASN A 174 -9.32 6.26 -8.67
CA ASN A 174 -10.06 5.39 -7.76
C ASN A 174 -9.49 5.45 -6.33
N LEU A 175 -8.15 5.46 -6.19
CA LEU A 175 -7.47 5.59 -4.91
C LEU A 175 -7.81 6.92 -4.21
N LYS A 176 -7.85 8.03 -4.95
CA LYS A 176 -8.29 9.33 -4.41
C LYS A 176 -9.72 9.28 -3.87
N ALA A 177 -10.62 8.62 -4.59
CA ALA A 177 -12.00 8.45 -4.14
C ALA A 177 -12.09 7.57 -2.89
N TYR A 178 -11.28 6.52 -2.82
CA TYR A 178 -11.20 5.60 -1.69
C TYR A 178 -10.58 6.24 -0.44
N ALA A 179 -9.64 7.16 -0.62
CA ALA A 179 -8.87 7.81 0.45
C ALA A 179 -9.62 8.90 1.22
N ARG A 180 -10.85 9.24 0.86
CA ARG A 180 -11.59 10.40 1.43
C ARG A 180 -11.69 10.43 2.96
N ASP A 181 -11.70 9.27 3.59
CA ASP A 181 -11.78 9.08 5.03
C ASP A 181 -10.52 8.39 5.61
N LYS A 182 -9.45 8.33 4.83
CA LYS A 182 -8.20 7.64 5.17
C LYS A 182 -7.00 8.54 4.89
N VAL A 183 -5.87 8.19 5.49
CA VAL A 183 -4.56 8.76 5.13
C VAL A 183 -3.84 7.75 4.24
N VAL A 184 -3.32 8.22 3.11
CA VAL A 184 -2.50 7.39 2.22
C VAL A 184 -1.08 7.95 2.18
N ILE A 185 -0.10 7.11 2.46
CA ILE A 185 1.33 7.38 2.25
C ILE A 185 1.72 6.63 0.98
N LEU A 186 1.94 7.36 -0.09
CA LEU A 186 2.26 6.82 -1.40
C LEU A 186 3.75 7.02 -1.68
N ILE A 187 4.49 5.93 -1.64
CA ILE A 187 5.89 5.90 -2.04
C ILE A 187 5.95 5.65 -3.54
N SER A 188 6.59 6.52 -4.31
CA SER A 188 6.72 6.30 -5.74
C SER A 188 7.94 7.00 -6.35
N HIS A 189 8.49 6.37 -7.38
CA HIS A 189 9.47 6.97 -8.28
C HIS A 189 8.81 7.76 -9.43
N ARG A 190 7.50 7.58 -9.64
CA ARG A 190 6.72 8.24 -10.68
C ARG A 190 6.08 9.49 -10.13
N LEU A 191 6.45 10.64 -10.65
CA LEU A 191 6.07 11.95 -10.10
C LEU A 191 4.81 12.56 -10.73
N TYR A 192 4.14 11.85 -11.62
CA TYR A 192 3.01 12.41 -12.40
C TYR A 192 1.87 12.93 -11.52
N HIS A 193 1.55 12.20 -10.46
CA HIS A 193 0.44 12.54 -9.57
C HIS A 193 0.85 13.36 -8.34
N PHE A 194 2.15 13.61 -8.15
CA PHE A 194 2.66 14.38 -7.01
C PHE A 194 2.06 15.79 -6.88
N PRO A 195 1.79 16.53 -7.97
CA PRO A 195 1.10 17.83 -7.86
C PRO A 195 -0.31 17.77 -7.27
N GLU A 196 -0.93 16.58 -7.26
CA GLU A 196 -2.28 16.34 -6.72
C GLU A 196 -2.25 15.83 -5.27
N MET A 197 -1.07 15.64 -4.69
CA MET A 197 -0.85 15.11 -3.34
C MET A 197 -0.44 16.23 -2.38
N LYS A 198 -0.63 15.97 -1.10
CA LYS A 198 -0.03 16.79 -0.05
C LYS A 198 1.45 16.44 0.06
N GLN A 199 2.30 17.43 -0.01
CA GLN A 199 3.77 17.29 0.08
C GLN A 199 4.26 17.57 1.50
#